data_22f0aacb50cab2e1dc910823d023feb1
#
_entry.id   22f0aacb50cab2e1dc910823d023feb1
#
_cell.length_a   1.000
_cell.length_b   1.000
_cell.length_c   1.000
_cell.angle_alpha   90.00
_cell.angle_beta   90.00
_cell.angle_gamma   90.00
#
_symmetry.space_group_name_H-M   'P 1'
#
loop_
_entity.id
_entity.type
_entity.pdbx_description
1 polymer ?
#
loop_
_entity_poly.entity_id
_entity_poly.type
_entity_poly.pdbx_seq_one_letter_code
_entity_poly.pdbx_strand_id
1 'polypeptide(L)'
;MKNNKVYKSTIEKGIEDMSYDKYTSPLSERYASKEMQYIFSPDKKFKTWRKLWIALAEAENELGLKNEHGEPAVTKEQIDELKAHADDINYDVAKQREKEVRHDVMSHVYAYGVQCPNAAGIIHLGATSCYVGDNTDVIIMTEGLKLVRKKLINVIDELSKFADKYKSQPTLAFTHFQPAQPTTVGKRASLWLQEFVMDLEDVEYVLSTMKLLGSKGTTGTQASFMELFDGDEEKVKKLDQIIANKMGFEKCFPVSGQTYSRKLDTRVLNVLAGIAASAHKFSNDIRLLQHLKEIEEPFEKNQ
;
A
#
# COMPACT_ATOMS: atom_id res chain seq x y z
N MET A 1 28.43 23.04 32.58
CA MET A 1 29.03 23.07 31.22
C MET A 1 29.08 21.70 30.49
N LYS A 2 28.42 20.65 30.97
CA LYS A 2 28.42 19.31 30.31
C LYS A 2 27.18 19.00 29.43
N ASN A 3 26.10 19.79 29.53
CA ASN A 3 24.87 19.51 28.79
C ASN A 3 24.81 20.11 27.36
N ASN A 4 25.73 21.01 27.00
CA ASN A 4 25.73 21.64 25.67
C ASN A 4 26.43 20.81 24.57
N LYS A 5 27.24 19.80 24.94
CA LYS A 5 27.91 18.94 23.94
C LYS A 5 27.04 17.84 23.41
N VAL A 6 26.11 17.31 24.23
CA VAL A 6 25.19 16.24 23.81
C VAL A 6 24.09 16.79 22.88
N TYR A 7 23.58 17.98 23.16
CA TYR A 7 22.57 18.64 22.30
C TYR A 7 23.13 19.04 20.93
N LYS A 8 24.40 19.52 20.87
CA LYS A 8 25.06 19.82 19.58
C LYS A 8 25.28 18.56 18.73
N SER A 9 25.70 17.44 19.33
CA SER A 9 25.95 16.21 18.57
C SER A 9 24.65 15.55 18.02
N THR A 10 23.53 15.78 18.68
CA THR A 10 22.22 15.26 18.20
C THR A 10 21.64 16.13 17.09
N ILE A 11 21.88 17.47 17.15
CA ILE A 11 21.48 18.39 16.08
C ILE A 11 22.41 18.24 14.86
N GLU A 12 23.69 18.04 15.04
CA GLU A 12 24.64 17.82 13.94
C GLU A 12 24.38 16.47 13.22
N LYS A 13 24.00 15.39 13.93
CA LYS A 13 23.57 14.11 13.29
C LYS A 13 22.24 14.21 12.55
N GLY A 14 21.37 15.15 12.90
CA GLY A 14 20.09 15.38 12.20
C GLY A 14 20.23 16.30 10.96
N ILE A 15 21.35 16.98 10.79
CA ILE A 15 21.60 17.91 9.66
C ILE A 15 22.46 17.24 8.56
N GLU A 16 23.17 16.15 8.87
CA GLU A 16 24.07 15.47 7.92
C GLU A 16 23.38 14.72 6.78
N ASP A 17 22.04 14.61 6.77
CA ASP A 17 21.33 13.82 5.76
C ASP A 17 20.44 14.65 4.79
N MET A 18 20.54 15.99 4.82
CA MET A 18 19.87 16.84 3.84
C MET A 18 20.88 17.32 2.79
N SER A 19 21.27 16.42 1.92
CA SER A 19 22.07 16.73 0.74
C SER A 19 21.16 17.36 -0.33
N TYR A 20 21.37 18.65 -0.62
CA TYR A 20 20.63 19.39 -1.67
C TYR A 20 21.21 19.17 -3.08
N ASP A 21 22.19 18.29 -3.23
CA ASP A 21 22.84 17.94 -4.49
C ASP A 21 22.21 16.71 -5.16
N LYS A 22 21.12 16.16 -4.61
CA LYS A 22 20.37 15.03 -5.15
C LYS A 22 18.97 15.44 -5.55
N TYR A 23 18.50 14.83 -6.62
CA TYR A 23 17.12 15.00 -7.04
C TYR A 23 16.16 14.45 -5.98
N THR A 24 15.17 15.24 -5.60
CA THR A 24 14.04 14.84 -4.77
C THR A 24 12.73 15.10 -5.52
N SER A 25 11.71 14.28 -5.24
CA SER A 25 10.42 14.43 -5.89
C SER A 25 9.55 15.44 -5.14
N PRO A 26 9.16 16.56 -5.76
CA PRO A 26 8.24 17.51 -5.13
C PRO A 26 6.87 16.91 -4.84
N LEU A 27 6.47 15.85 -5.58
CA LEU A 27 5.22 15.14 -5.31
C LEU A 27 5.27 14.45 -3.94
N SER A 28 6.38 13.81 -3.61
CA SER A 28 6.56 13.16 -2.30
C SER A 28 6.74 14.18 -1.19
N GLU A 29 7.57 15.21 -1.39
CA GLU A 29 7.92 16.16 -0.32
C GLU A 29 6.82 17.16 0.01
N ARG A 30 6.10 17.64 -1.00
CA ARG A 30 5.13 18.74 -0.83
C ARG A 30 3.68 18.30 -0.86
N TYR A 31 3.32 17.26 -1.63
CA TYR A 31 1.93 16.93 -1.91
C TYR A 31 1.47 15.59 -1.30
N ALA A 32 2.36 14.62 -1.12
CA ALA A 32 1.98 13.37 -0.47
C ALA A 32 1.85 13.54 1.05
N SER A 33 0.78 13.02 1.64
CA SER A 33 0.63 12.97 3.09
C SER A 33 1.68 12.04 3.72
N LYS A 34 2.05 12.26 4.97
CA LYS A 34 2.98 11.39 5.71
C LYS A 34 2.50 9.94 5.77
N GLU A 35 1.18 9.73 5.87
CA GLU A 35 0.57 8.40 5.86
C GLU A 35 0.80 7.69 4.51
N MET A 36 0.58 8.38 3.38
CA MET A 36 0.81 7.81 2.05
C MET A 36 2.29 7.54 1.81
N GLN A 37 3.18 8.44 2.22
CA GLN A 37 4.63 8.25 2.13
C GLN A 37 5.07 7.01 2.92
N TYR A 38 4.51 6.78 4.13
CA TYR A 38 4.83 5.61 4.92
C TYR A 38 4.35 4.31 4.27
N ILE A 39 3.12 4.28 3.73
CA ILE A 39 2.58 3.11 3.04
C ILE A 39 3.52 2.62 1.92
N PHE A 40 4.14 3.55 1.18
CA PHE A 40 5.06 3.24 0.08
C PHE A 40 6.55 3.32 0.48
N SER A 41 6.86 3.37 1.76
CA SER A 41 8.23 3.44 2.26
C SER A 41 8.94 2.08 2.24
N PRO A 42 10.28 2.07 2.17
CA PRO A 42 11.06 0.85 2.36
C PRO A 42 10.77 0.16 3.70
N ASP A 43 10.58 0.93 4.77
CA ASP A 43 10.27 0.40 6.11
C ASP A 43 8.97 -0.43 6.08
N LYS A 44 7.89 0.11 5.53
CA LYS A 44 6.64 -0.62 5.35
C LYS A 44 6.81 -1.85 4.47
N LYS A 45 7.53 -1.73 3.35
CA LYS A 45 7.80 -2.83 2.41
C LYS A 45 8.47 -4.00 3.14
N PHE A 46 9.58 -3.76 3.81
CA PHE A 46 10.39 -4.84 4.39
C PHE A 46 9.77 -5.42 5.66
N LYS A 47 9.06 -4.63 6.46
CA LYS A 47 8.23 -5.16 7.55
C LYS A 47 7.10 -6.05 7.03
N THR A 48 6.51 -5.72 5.89
CA THR A 48 5.49 -6.57 5.26
C THR A 48 6.10 -7.88 4.76
N TRP A 49 7.34 -7.88 4.24
CA TRP A 49 8.06 -9.10 3.89
C TRP A 49 8.22 -10.03 5.11
N ARG A 50 8.64 -9.49 6.26
CA ARG A 50 8.76 -10.29 7.49
C ARG A 50 7.42 -10.86 7.94
N LYS A 51 6.34 -10.09 7.88
CA LYS A 51 4.99 -10.59 8.18
C LYS A 51 4.56 -11.72 7.24
N LEU A 52 4.90 -11.62 5.96
CA LEU A 52 4.63 -12.68 4.98
C LEU A 52 5.45 -13.95 5.28
N TRP A 53 6.72 -13.85 5.64
CA TRP A 53 7.53 -15.00 6.05
C TRP A 53 7.00 -15.63 7.34
N ILE A 54 6.57 -14.83 8.32
CA ILE A 54 5.92 -15.34 9.53
C ILE A 54 4.61 -16.06 9.17
N ALA A 55 3.77 -15.47 8.32
CA ALA A 55 2.52 -16.08 7.89
C ALA A 55 2.74 -17.41 7.14
N LEU A 56 3.81 -17.51 6.34
CA LEU A 56 4.22 -18.74 5.67
C LEU A 56 4.62 -19.80 6.69
N ALA A 57 5.54 -19.49 7.60
CA ALA A 57 6.03 -20.42 8.62
C ALA A 57 4.88 -20.90 9.55
N GLU A 58 3.98 -20.00 9.93
CA GLU A 58 2.78 -20.37 10.70
C GLU A 58 1.87 -21.31 9.92
N ALA A 59 1.65 -21.05 8.63
CA ALA A 59 0.80 -21.90 7.80
C ALA A 59 1.42 -23.29 7.58
N GLU A 60 2.72 -23.37 7.36
CA GLU A 60 3.47 -24.63 7.25
C GLU A 60 3.40 -25.43 8.55
N ASN A 61 3.56 -24.78 9.70
CA ASN A 61 3.39 -25.43 11.01
C ASN A 61 1.97 -25.92 11.25
N GLU A 62 0.94 -25.10 10.97
CA GLU A 62 -0.48 -25.44 11.13
C GLU A 62 -0.89 -26.64 10.24
N LEU A 63 -0.29 -26.76 9.05
CA LEU A 63 -0.52 -27.85 8.11
C LEU A 63 0.30 -29.10 8.43
N GLY A 64 1.18 -29.02 9.45
CA GLY A 64 1.99 -30.14 9.90
C GLY A 64 3.05 -30.54 8.90
N LEU A 65 3.75 -29.57 8.29
CA LEU A 65 4.90 -29.83 7.44
C LEU A 65 5.98 -30.60 8.20
N LYS A 66 6.50 -31.67 7.60
CA LYS A 66 7.51 -32.55 8.20
C LYS A 66 8.83 -32.45 7.45
N ASN A 67 9.92 -32.66 8.20
CA ASN A 67 11.27 -32.82 7.65
C ASN A 67 11.50 -34.28 7.19
N GLU A 68 12.66 -34.55 6.65
CA GLU A 68 13.07 -35.90 6.16
C GLU A 68 13.03 -36.98 7.24
N HIS A 69 13.05 -36.60 8.52
CA HIS A 69 13.02 -37.52 9.66
C HIS A 69 11.58 -37.71 10.20
N GLY A 70 10.56 -37.08 9.57
CA GLY A 70 9.18 -37.15 10.00
C GLY A 70 8.83 -36.25 11.18
N GLU A 71 9.77 -35.38 11.62
CA GLU A 71 9.57 -34.38 12.65
C GLU A 71 8.99 -33.09 12.06
N PRO A 72 8.39 -32.19 12.89
CA PRO A 72 7.95 -30.89 12.40
C PRO A 72 9.08 -30.09 11.72
N ALA A 73 8.91 -29.71 10.47
CA ALA A 73 9.90 -28.91 9.75
C ALA A 73 9.94 -27.45 10.25
N VAL A 74 8.82 -26.95 10.75
CA VAL A 74 8.66 -25.61 11.32
C VAL A 74 8.12 -25.74 12.72
N THR A 75 8.82 -25.19 13.73
CA THR A 75 8.44 -25.27 15.13
C THR A 75 7.86 -23.94 15.64
N LYS A 76 7.15 -24.01 16.75
CA LYS A 76 6.58 -22.81 17.38
C LYS A 76 7.68 -21.88 17.89
N GLU A 77 8.76 -22.41 18.42
CA GLU A 77 9.91 -21.64 18.92
C GLU A 77 10.56 -20.83 17.80
N GLN A 78 10.70 -21.41 16.60
CA GLN A 78 11.20 -20.71 15.41
C GLN A 78 10.25 -19.58 15.00
N ILE A 79 8.94 -19.83 14.99
CA ILE A 79 7.93 -18.79 14.69
C ILE A 79 7.98 -17.65 15.70
N ASP A 80 8.09 -17.97 16.99
CA ASP A 80 8.16 -16.96 18.07
C ASP A 80 9.44 -16.12 17.94
N GLU A 81 10.58 -16.73 17.55
CA GLU A 81 11.82 -16.01 17.25
C GLU A 81 11.65 -15.05 16.06
N LEU A 82 11.00 -15.49 14.96
CA LEU A 82 10.69 -14.61 13.83
C LEU A 82 9.81 -13.42 14.26
N LYS A 83 8.78 -13.68 15.04
CA LYS A 83 7.86 -12.63 15.54
C LYS A 83 8.57 -11.60 16.40
N ALA A 84 9.52 -12.02 17.23
CA ALA A 84 10.29 -11.12 18.09
C ALA A 84 11.07 -10.06 17.29
N HIS A 85 11.45 -10.37 16.05
CA HIS A 85 12.20 -9.51 15.15
C HIS A 85 11.42 -9.05 13.91
N ALA A 86 10.08 -9.01 13.99
CA ALA A 86 9.24 -8.64 12.84
C ALA A 86 9.42 -7.19 12.36
N ASP A 87 9.76 -6.29 13.27
CA ASP A 87 9.76 -4.84 13.02
C ASP A 87 11.16 -4.17 13.08
N ASP A 88 12.18 -4.82 13.61
CA ASP A 88 13.53 -4.28 13.80
C ASP A 88 14.49 -4.69 12.66
N ILE A 89 14.29 -4.15 11.48
CA ILE A 89 15.04 -4.52 10.29
C ILE A 89 16.48 -4.01 10.34
N ASN A 90 17.45 -4.92 10.19
CA ASN A 90 18.86 -4.56 10.06
C ASN A 90 19.20 -4.23 8.60
N TYR A 91 18.99 -2.96 8.23
CA TYR A 91 19.24 -2.45 6.88
C TYR A 91 20.70 -2.53 6.47
N ASP A 92 21.64 -2.35 7.40
CA ASP A 92 23.07 -2.34 7.08
C ASP A 92 23.54 -3.73 6.68
N VAL A 93 23.12 -4.76 7.41
CA VAL A 93 23.42 -6.17 7.07
C VAL A 93 22.78 -6.54 5.71
N ALA A 94 21.52 -6.14 5.49
CA ALA A 94 20.83 -6.40 4.23
C ALA A 94 21.53 -5.72 3.05
N LYS A 95 21.88 -4.44 3.16
CA LYS A 95 22.61 -3.68 2.12
C LYS A 95 23.98 -4.26 1.83
N GLN A 96 24.73 -4.67 2.87
CA GLN A 96 26.03 -5.29 2.68
C GLN A 96 25.89 -6.61 1.92
N ARG A 97 24.94 -7.46 2.32
CA ARG A 97 24.70 -8.74 1.67
C ARG A 97 24.23 -8.59 0.22
N GLU A 98 23.41 -7.57 -0.06
CA GLU A 98 22.93 -7.29 -1.42
C GLU A 98 24.07 -6.94 -2.39
N LYS A 99 25.10 -6.22 -1.94
CA LYS A 99 26.30 -5.96 -2.75
C LYS A 99 27.02 -7.26 -3.17
N GLU A 100 26.96 -8.28 -2.33
CA GLU A 100 27.60 -9.57 -2.59
C GLU A 100 26.78 -10.47 -3.51
N VAL A 101 25.47 -10.61 -3.21
CA VAL A 101 24.60 -11.57 -3.90
C VAL A 101 23.75 -10.95 -5.01
N ARG A 102 23.64 -9.63 -5.08
CA ARG A 102 22.85 -8.85 -6.06
C ARG A 102 21.40 -9.31 -6.14
N HIS A 103 20.82 -9.59 -4.97
CA HIS A 103 19.46 -10.08 -4.85
C HIS A 103 18.84 -9.56 -3.53
N ASP A 104 17.88 -8.66 -3.62
CA ASP A 104 17.27 -7.97 -2.50
C ASP A 104 16.57 -8.92 -1.51
N VAL A 105 15.71 -9.82 -2.01
CA VAL A 105 14.97 -10.75 -1.16
C VAL A 105 15.92 -11.66 -0.38
N MET A 106 16.93 -12.27 -1.05
CA MET A 106 17.88 -13.14 -0.38
C MET A 106 18.78 -12.39 0.60
N SER A 107 19.03 -11.11 0.37
CA SER A 107 19.75 -10.23 1.31
C SER A 107 18.95 -9.99 2.59
N HIS A 108 17.65 -9.80 2.47
CA HIS A 108 16.75 -9.65 3.61
C HIS A 108 16.47 -10.97 4.32
N VAL A 109 16.43 -12.12 3.61
CA VAL A 109 16.40 -13.46 4.22
C VAL A 109 17.64 -13.67 5.09
N TYR A 110 18.81 -13.34 4.55
CA TYR A 110 20.07 -13.44 5.31
C TYR A 110 20.08 -12.53 6.54
N ALA A 111 19.72 -11.26 6.37
CA ALA A 111 19.69 -10.30 7.48
C ALA A 111 18.69 -10.72 8.58
N TYR A 112 17.57 -11.32 8.21
CA TYR A 112 16.61 -11.86 9.16
C TYR A 112 17.14 -13.11 9.86
N GLY A 113 17.80 -14.02 9.12
CA GLY A 113 18.42 -15.20 9.68
C GLY A 113 19.55 -14.90 10.66
N VAL A 114 20.32 -13.81 10.46
CA VAL A 114 21.31 -13.34 11.45
C VAL A 114 20.66 -12.95 12.78
N GLN A 115 19.47 -12.38 12.75
CA GLN A 115 18.70 -12.03 13.96
C GLN A 115 17.97 -13.24 14.56
N CYS A 116 17.61 -14.22 13.73
CA CYS A 116 16.82 -15.39 14.07
C CYS A 116 17.58 -16.69 13.71
N PRO A 117 18.69 -17.02 14.40
CA PRO A 117 19.55 -18.14 14.01
C PRO A 117 18.87 -19.52 14.06
N ASN A 118 17.91 -19.75 14.97
CA ASN A 118 17.17 -21.01 15.03
C ASN A 118 16.15 -21.14 13.90
N ALA A 119 15.61 -20.03 13.44
CA ALA A 119 14.63 -19.98 12.37
C ALA A 119 15.25 -19.74 10.98
N ALA A 120 16.56 -19.50 10.88
CA ALA A 120 17.21 -19.10 9.61
C ALA A 120 16.91 -20.07 8.44
N GLY A 121 16.83 -21.37 8.72
CA GLY A 121 16.58 -22.41 7.70
C GLY A 121 15.14 -22.48 7.19
N ILE A 122 14.19 -21.88 7.90
CA ILE A 122 12.77 -21.92 7.52
C ILE A 122 12.26 -20.60 6.92
N ILE A 123 13.06 -19.54 6.99
CA ILE A 123 12.69 -18.28 6.34
C ILE A 123 12.61 -18.53 4.83
N HIS A 124 11.46 -18.22 4.23
CA HIS A 124 11.26 -18.36 2.78
C HIS A 124 11.21 -19.82 2.27
N LEU A 125 10.90 -20.79 3.13
CA LEU A 125 10.87 -22.20 2.76
C LEU A 125 9.86 -22.46 1.63
N GLY A 126 10.26 -23.16 0.57
CA GLY A 126 9.43 -23.42 -0.61
C GLY A 126 9.02 -22.23 -1.46
N ALA A 127 9.24 -20.99 -0.98
CA ALA A 127 8.79 -19.78 -1.66
C ALA A 127 9.78 -19.28 -2.73
N THR A 128 9.29 -18.46 -3.63
CA THR A 128 10.08 -17.66 -4.58
C THR A 128 10.07 -16.19 -4.17
N SER A 129 11.01 -15.39 -4.69
CA SER A 129 11.12 -13.96 -4.36
C SER A 129 9.82 -13.18 -4.53
N CYS A 130 9.03 -13.50 -5.56
CA CYS A 130 7.74 -12.86 -5.81
C CYS A 130 6.69 -13.17 -4.72
N TYR A 131 6.90 -14.18 -3.88
CA TYR A 131 6.04 -14.40 -2.74
C TYR A 131 5.98 -13.17 -1.83
N VAL A 132 7.12 -12.62 -1.44
CA VAL A 132 7.13 -11.41 -0.62
C VAL A 132 6.96 -10.13 -1.45
N GLY A 133 7.57 -10.05 -2.62
CA GLY A 133 7.49 -8.86 -3.48
C GLY A 133 6.06 -8.58 -3.92
N ASP A 134 5.46 -9.48 -4.65
CA ASP A 134 4.16 -9.31 -5.28
C ASP A 134 3.00 -9.26 -4.26
N ASN A 135 3.03 -10.10 -3.21
CA ASN A 135 2.03 -10.00 -2.16
C ASN A 135 2.12 -8.67 -1.41
N THR A 136 3.33 -8.15 -1.19
CA THR A 136 3.52 -6.83 -0.59
C THR A 136 2.96 -5.72 -1.47
N ASP A 137 3.19 -5.77 -2.78
CA ASP A 137 2.66 -4.78 -3.71
C ASP A 137 1.13 -4.72 -3.64
N VAL A 138 0.45 -5.87 -3.60
CA VAL A 138 -1.02 -5.92 -3.43
C VAL A 138 -1.46 -5.34 -2.08
N ILE A 139 -0.75 -5.66 -1.00
CA ILE A 139 -1.06 -5.14 0.34
C ILE A 139 -0.92 -3.62 0.37
N ILE A 140 0.20 -3.10 -0.13
CA ILE A 140 0.49 -1.66 -0.18
C ILE A 140 -0.52 -0.91 -1.06
N MET A 141 -0.83 -1.42 -2.25
CA MET A 141 -1.87 -0.84 -3.12
C MET A 141 -3.24 -0.82 -2.43
N THR A 142 -3.60 -1.89 -1.73
CA THR A 142 -4.86 -1.98 -0.99
C THR A 142 -4.91 -0.95 0.15
N GLU A 143 -3.83 -0.79 0.91
CA GLU A 143 -3.75 0.22 1.97
C GLU A 143 -3.77 1.65 1.41
N GLY A 144 -3.08 1.90 0.30
CA GLY A 144 -3.11 3.17 -0.42
C GLY A 144 -4.51 3.52 -0.90
N LEU A 145 -5.22 2.57 -1.52
CA LEU A 145 -6.62 2.78 -1.94
C LEU A 145 -7.56 3.02 -0.75
N LYS A 146 -7.39 2.33 0.37
CA LYS A 146 -8.16 2.59 1.61
C LYS A 146 -7.94 4.01 2.11
N LEU A 147 -6.72 4.53 2.03
CA LEU A 147 -6.44 5.92 2.40
C LEU A 147 -7.07 6.91 1.42
N VAL A 148 -7.01 6.65 0.11
CA VAL A 148 -7.69 7.45 -0.92
C VAL A 148 -9.20 7.44 -0.68
N ARG A 149 -9.81 6.27 -0.46
CA ARG A 149 -11.22 6.12 -0.09
C ARG A 149 -11.62 7.00 1.09
N LYS A 150 -10.84 6.98 2.17
CA LYS A 150 -11.08 7.81 3.36
C LYS A 150 -11.10 9.30 3.00
N LYS A 151 -10.12 9.76 2.20
CA LYS A 151 -10.04 11.15 1.78
C LYS A 151 -11.20 11.53 0.85
N LEU A 152 -11.59 10.64 -0.05
CA LEU A 152 -12.72 10.84 -0.97
C LEU A 152 -14.05 10.97 -0.21
N ILE A 153 -14.28 10.13 0.80
CA ILE A 153 -15.45 10.24 1.69
C ILE A 153 -15.49 11.61 2.37
N ASN A 154 -14.35 12.12 2.85
CA ASN A 154 -14.30 13.45 3.46
C ASN A 154 -14.64 14.56 2.46
N VAL A 155 -14.17 14.47 1.22
CA VAL A 155 -14.52 15.43 0.15
C VAL A 155 -16.03 15.39 -0.14
N ILE A 156 -16.59 14.19 -0.25
CA ILE A 156 -18.04 13.99 -0.46
C ILE A 156 -18.85 14.61 0.69
N ASP A 157 -18.45 14.37 1.94
CA ASP A 157 -19.12 14.92 3.12
C ASP A 157 -19.11 16.46 3.12
N GLU A 158 -17.94 17.07 2.88
CA GLU A 158 -17.81 18.53 2.85
C GLU A 158 -18.57 19.16 1.67
N LEU A 159 -18.53 18.56 0.48
CA LEU A 159 -19.31 19.02 -0.66
C LEU A 159 -20.82 18.87 -0.43
N SER A 160 -21.24 17.80 0.25
CA SER A 160 -22.66 17.60 0.63
C SER A 160 -23.15 18.71 1.55
N LYS A 161 -22.39 19.04 2.61
CA LYS A 161 -22.67 20.14 3.52
C LYS A 161 -22.73 21.49 2.79
N PHE A 162 -21.78 21.73 1.88
CA PHE A 162 -21.75 22.93 1.05
C PHE A 162 -22.98 23.01 0.14
N ALA A 163 -23.32 21.94 -0.54
CA ALA A 163 -24.49 21.90 -1.43
C ALA A 163 -25.79 22.16 -0.66
N ASP A 164 -25.97 21.56 0.52
CA ASP A 164 -27.14 21.79 1.37
C ASP A 164 -27.22 23.25 1.88
N LYS A 165 -26.10 23.80 2.35
CA LYS A 165 -26.02 25.18 2.83
C LYS A 165 -26.43 26.18 1.77
N TYR A 166 -26.04 25.97 0.51
CA TYR A 166 -26.28 26.91 -0.59
C TYR A 166 -27.37 26.46 -1.58
N LYS A 167 -28.22 25.51 -1.17
CA LYS A 167 -29.31 24.99 -2.01
C LYS A 167 -30.32 26.02 -2.49
N SER A 168 -30.49 27.10 -1.74
CA SER A 168 -31.40 28.20 -2.06
C SER A 168 -30.71 29.46 -2.58
N GLN A 169 -29.36 29.47 -2.68
CA GLN A 169 -28.60 30.61 -3.18
C GLN A 169 -28.71 30.69 -4.70
N PRO A 170 -29.39 31.69 -5.29
CA PRO A 170 -29.53 31.77 -6.74
C PRO A 170 -28.21 32.13 -7.41
N THR A 171 -28.00 31.60 -8.59
CA THR A 171 -26.90 31.93 -9.48
C THR A 171 -27.29 31.69 -10.92
N LEU A 172 -26.50 32.19 -11.87
CA LEU A 172 -26.69 31.96 -13.29
C LEU A 172 -26.02 30.68 -13.76
N ALA A 173 -26.77 29.83 -14.44
CA ALA A 173 -26.18 28.69 -15.17
C ALA A 173 -25.76 29.10 -16.57
N PHE A 174 -24.73 28.40 -17.07
CA PHE A 174 -24.16 28.59 -18.40
C PHE A 174 -24.28 27.31 -19.21
N THR A 175 -24.55 27.42 -20.51
CA THR A 175 -24.42 26.36 -21.51
C THR A 175 -23.68 26.94 -22.71
N HIS A 176 -22.80 26.13 -23.32
CA HIS A 176 -21.94 26.64 -24.41
C HIS A 176 -21.16 27.90 -24.05
N PHE A 177 -20.77 28.03 -22.78
CA PHE A 177 -20.12 29.22 -22.23
C PHE A 177 -20.94 30.53 -22.33
N GLN A 178 -22.27 30.42 -22.48
CA GLN A 178 -23.20 31.51 -22.57
C GLN A 178 -24.23 31.44 -21.44
N PRO A 179 -24.73 32.58 -20.94
CA PRO A 179 -25.84 32.63 -19.97
C PRO A 179 -27.03 31.83 -20.47
N ALA A 180 -27.57 30.95 -19.64
CA ALA A 180 -28.69 30.08 -19.97
C ALA A 180 -29.89 30.36 -19.06
N GLN A 181 -29.92 29.81 -17.87
CA GLN A 181 -31.05 29.94 -16.94
C GLN A 181 -30.58 30.10 -15.49
N PRO A 182 -31.41 30.66 -14.60
CA PRO A 182 -31.17 30.65 -13.16
C PRO A 182 -31.07 29.21 -12.63
N THR A 183 -30.17 29.01 -11.68
CA THR A 183 -29.99 27.79 -10.89
C THR A 183 -29.61 28.17 -9.46
N THR A 184 -29.10 27.22 -8.67
CA THR A 184 -28.58 27.55 -7.35
C THR A 184 -27.11 27.07 -7.21
N VAL A 185 -26.39 27.71 -6.32
CA VAL A 185 -25.02 27.34 -5.98
C VAL A 185 -24.94 25.87 -5.48
N GLY A 186 -25.89 25.47 -4.62
CA GLY A 186 -26.00 24.11 -4.14
C GLY A 186 -26.27 23.10 -5.25
N LYS A 187 -27.13 23.43 -6.25
CA LYS A 187 -27.34 22.57 -7.42
C LYS A 187 -26.06 22.41 -8.24
N ARG A 188 -25.28 23.46 -8.44
CA ARG A 188 -23.97 23.39 -9.12
C ARG A 188 -23.02 22.46 -8.37
N ALA A 189 -22.91 22.62 -7.03
CA ALA A 189 -22.06 21.78 -6.20
C ALA A 189 -22.49 20.31 -6.22
N SER A 190 -23.78 20.02 -6.36
CA SER A 190 -24.26 18.63 -6.44
C SER A 190 -23.79 17.90 -7.69
N LEU A 191 -23.41 18.60 -8.77
CA LEU A 191 -22.83 17.97 -9.95
C LEU A 191 -21.42 17.46 -9.67
N TRP A 192 -20.59 18.25 -8.99
CA TRP A 192 -19.26 17.83 -8.56
C TRP A 192 -19.36 16.69 -7.54
N LEU A 193 -20.26 16.80 -6.59
CA LEU A 193 -20.52 15.78 -5.58
C LEU A 193 -20.88 14.43 -6.22
N GLN A 194 -21.74 14.42 -7.22
CA GLN A 194 -22.17 13.22 -7.92
C GLN A 194 -20.98 12.49 -8.56
N GLU A 195 -20.06 13.22 -9.20
CA GLU A 195 -18.88 12.63 -9.82
C GLU A 195 -17.97 11.93 -8.78
N PHE A 196 -17.73 12.57 -7.64
CA PHE A 196 -16.97 11.95 -6.56
C PHE A 196 -17.69 10.75 -5.91
N VAL A 197 -19.02 10.73 -5.89
CA VAL A 197 -19.78 9.54 -5.43
C VAL A 197 -19.58 8.38 -6.40
N MET A 198 -19.61 8.63 -7.72
CA MET A 198 -19.29 7.59 -8.73
C MET A 198 -17.86 7.07 -8.58
N ASP A 199 -16.90 7.98 -8.35
CA ASP A 199 -15.51 7.59 -8.08
C ASP A 199 -15.39 6.71 -6.81
N LEU A 200 -16.17 6.99 -5.78
CA LEU A 200 -16.20 6.17 -4.57
C LEU A 200 -16.73 4.76 -4.84
N GLU A 201 -17.78 4.62 -5.65
CA GLU A 201 -18.32 3.32 -6.07
C GLU A 201 -17.26 2.50 -6.80
N ASP A 202 -16.49 3.12 -7.70
CA ASP A 202 -15.41 2.48 -8.44
C ASP A 202 -14.26 2.04 -7.50
N VAL A 203 -13.87 2.86 -6.54
CA VAL A 203 -12.86 2.52 -5.52
C VAL A 203 -13.31 1.34 -4.66
N GLU A 204 -14.57 1.34 -4.20
CA GLU A 204 -15.15 0.26 -3.40
C GLU A 204 -15.17 -1.05 -4.20
N TYR A 205 -15.55 -0.99 -5.48
CA TYR A 205 -15.53 -2.15 -6.36
C TYR A 205 -14.11 -2.72 -6.49
N VAL A 206 -13.10 -1.88 -6.76
CA VAL A 206 -11.73 -2.37 -6.89
C VAL A 206 -11.23 -2.96 -5.58
N LEU A 207 -11.47 -2.31 -4.43
CA LEU A 207 -11.10 -2.83 -3.11
C LEU A 207 -11.73 -4.21 -2.84
N SER A 208 -12.99 -4.42 -3.24
CA SER A 208 -13.68 -5.70 -3.07
C SER A 208 -13.09 -6.83 -3.92
N THR A 209 -12.35 -6.50 -4.97
CA THR A 209 -11.74 -7.48 -5.89
C THR A 209 -10.28 -7.78 -5.60
N MET A 210 -9.66 -7.08 -4.62
CA MET A 210 -8.25 -7.28 -4.28
C MET A 210 -8.01 -8.68 -3.70
N LYS A 211 -7.00 -9.36 -4.22
CA LYS A 211 -6.61 -10.72 -3.81
C LYS A 211 -5.09 -10.80 -3.76
N LEU A 212 -4.55 -11.56 -2.82
CA LEU A 212 -3.11 -11.83 -2.80
C LEU A 212 -2.69 -12.71 -3.98
N LEU A 213 -1.41 -12.66 -4.33
CA LEU A 213 -0.79 -13.64 -5.22
C LEU A 213 -0.90 -15.04 -4.58
N GLY A 214 -0.58 -15.14 -3.30
CA GLY A 214 -0.39 -16.39 -2.57
C GLY A 214 1.02 -16.96 -2.72
N SER A 215 1.19 -18.22 -2.37
CA SER A 215 2.43 -18.99 -2.45
C SER A 215 2.45 -19.84 -3.72
N LYS A 216 2.74 -19.22 -4.87
CA LYS A 216 2.57 -19.84 -6.20
C LYS A 216 3.82 -20.53 -6.75
N GLY A 217 5.01 -20.23 -6.23
CA GLY A 217 6.27 -20.75 -6.75
C GLY A 217 6.72 -20.06 -8.03
N THR A 218 7.80 -20.57 -8.63
CA THR A 218 8.50 -19.92 -9.74
C THR A 218 7.72 -19.84 -11.05
N THR A 219 6.71 -20.68 -11.23
CA THR A 219 5.92 -20.76 -12.47
C THR A 219 4.41 -20.70 -12.25
N GLY A 220 3.98 -20.49 -10.99
CA GLY A 220 2.57 -20.49 -10.62
C GLY A 220 1.95 -21.86 -10.41
N THR A 221 2.75 -22.93 -10.45
CA THR A 221 2.29 -24.32 -10.33
C THR A 221 2.27 -24.86 -8.91
N GLN A 222 2.83 -24.13 -7.95
CA GLN A 222 3.03 -24.56 -6.55
C GLN A 222 3.85 -25.84 -6.39
N ALA A 223 4.67 -26.20 -7.40
CA ALA A 223 5.41 -27.46 -7.42
C ALA A 223 6.31 -27.66 -6.20
N SER A 224 7.01 -26.63 -5.73
CA SER A 224 7.84 -26.70 -4.51
C SER A 224 7.03 -27.04 -3.27
N PHE A 225 5.82 -26.48 -3.15
CA PHE A 225 4.92 -26.78 -2.03
C PHE A 225 4.28 -28.16 -2.16
N MET A 226 4.00 -28.60 -3.39
CA MET A 226 3.55 -29.98 -3.64
C MET A 226 4.61 -31.00 -3.21
N GLU A 227 5.88 -30.72 -3.47
CA GLU A 227 6.99 -31.55 -3.02
C GLU A 227 7.13 -31.54 -1.50
N LEU A 228 7.11 -30.35 -0.88
CA LEU A 228 7.20 -30.20 0.59
C LEU A 228 6.07 -30.95 1.33
N PHE A 229 4.87 -30.99 0.78
CA PHE A 229 3.71 -31.67 1.37
C PHE A 229 3.47 -33.08 0.80
N ASP A 230 4.49 -33.74 0.21
CA ASP A 230 4.40 -35.11 -0.30
C ASP A 230 3.23 -35.34 -1.27
N GLY A 231 2.89 -34.34 -2.08
CA GLY A 231 1.79 -34.38 -3.05
C GLY A 231 0.40 -34.13 -2.49
N ASP A 232 0.27 -33.67 -1.24
CA ASP A 232 -1.03 -33.35 -0.62
C ASP A 232 -1.59 -32.03 -1.15
N GLU A 233 -2.40 -32.11 -2.23
CA GLU A 233 -3.02 -30.95 -2.86
C GLU A 233 -3.91 -30.14 -1.90
N GLU A 234 -4.59 -30.79 -0.97
CA GLU A 234 -5.49 -30.11 -0.04
C GLU A 234 -4.73 -29.23 0.95
N LYS A 235 -3.55 -29.68 1.40
CA LYS A 235 -2.67 -28.85 2.23
C LYS A 235 -2.14 -27.67 1.44
N VAL A 236 -1.73 -27.85 0.18
CA VAL A 236 -1.22 -26.76 -0.67
C VAL A 236 -2.31 -25.71 -0.95
N LYS A 237 -3.55 -26.13 -1.19
CA LYS A 237 -4.70 -25.20 -1.31
C LYS A 237 -4.97 -24.44 -0.01
N LYS A 238 -4.92 -25.14 1.13
CA LYS A 238 -5.10 -24.53 2.46
C LYS A 238 -3.99 -23.56 2.82
N LEU A 239 -2.75 -23.81 2.38
CA LEU A 239 -1.61 -22.91 2.59
C LEU A 239 -1.93 -21.48 2.10
N ASP A 240 -2.38 -21.34 0.86
CA ASP A 240 -2.78 -20.04 0.30
C ASP A 240 -3.91 -19.39 1.11
N GLN A 241 -4.90 -20.18 1.54
CA GLN A 241 -6.03 -19.63 2.31
C GLN A 241 -5.59 -19.15 3.70
N ILE A 242 -4.73 -19.90 4.40
CA ILE A 242 -4.21 -19.51 5.72
C ILE A 242 -3.39 -18.23 5.60
N ILE A 243 -2.48 -18.16 4.61
CA ILE A 243 -1.67 -16.96 4.37
C ILE A 243 -2.57 -15.75 4.07
N ALA A 244 -3.56 -15.90 3.19
CA ALA A 244 -4.49 -14.81 2.87
C ALA A 244 -5.18 -14.29 4.12
N ASN A 245 -5.75 -15.17 4.93
CA ASN A 245 -6.45 -14.82 6.17
C ASN A 245 -5.54 -14.09 7.17
N LYS A 246 -4.30 -14.59 7.36
CA LYS A 246 -3.30 -13.97 8.25
C LYS A 246 -2.90 -12.56 7.79
N MET A 247 -2.93 -12.30 6.49
CA MET A 247 -2.63 -11.00 5.90
C MET A 247 -3.87 -10.10 5.72
N GLY A 248 -5.06 -10.53 6.18
CA GLY A 248 -6.31 -9.76 6.14
C GLY A 248 -7.00 -9.75 4.78
N PHE A 249 -6.78 -10.77 3.96
CA PHE A 249 -7.44 -10.98 2.68
C PHE A 249 -8.31 -12.23 2.71
N GLU A 250 -9.40 -12.21 1.96
CA GLU A 250 -10.30 -13.36 1.87
C GLU A 250 -9.73 -14.49 1.01
N LYS A 251 -8.99 -14.15 -0.06
CA LYS A 251 -8.58 -15.10 -1.10
C LYS A 251 -7.26 -14.72 -1.75
N CYS A 252 -6.59 -15.72 -2.31
CA CYS A 252 -5.54 -15.56 -3.31
C CYS A 252 -6.10 -15.66 -4.73
N PHE A 253 -5.34 -15.19 -5.73
CA PHE A 253 -5.67 -15.46 -7.12
C PHE A 253 -5.61 -16.98 -7.38
N PRO A 254 -6.65 -17.57 -8.02
CA PRO A 254 -6.64 -19.03 -8.28
C PRO A 254 -5.63 -19.42 -9.35
N VAL A 255 -5.31 -18.51 -10.28
CA VAL A 255 -4.38 -18.73 -11.39
C VAL A 255 -3.43 -17.53 -11.48
N SER A 256 -2.13 -17.82 -11.55
CA SER A 256 -1.08 -16.83 -11.76
C SER A 256 0.15 -17.49 -12.38
N GLY A 257 1.13 -16.70 -12.80
CA GLY A 257 2.51 -17.15 -12.98
C GLY A 257 3.28 -17.01 -11.69
N GLN A 258 4.57 -16.70 -11.79
CA GLN A 258 5.40 -16.32 -10.65
C GLN A 258 4.89 -15.03 -9.99
N THR A 259 4.34 -14.11 -10.79
CA THR A 259 3.81 -12.80 -10.38
C THR A 259 2.28 -12.77 -10.53
N TYR A 260 1.61 -11.85 -9.82
CA TYR A 260 0.20 -11.58 -10.12
C TYR A 260 0.06 -10.86 -11.48
N SER A 261 -1.13 -10.93 -12.08
CA SER A 261 -1.40 -10.23 -13.34
C SER A 261 -1.31 -8.72 -13.16
N ARG A 262 -0.43 -8.03 -13.90
CA ARG A 262 -0.32 -6.55 -13.92
C ARG A 262 -1.59 -5.84 -14.41
N LYS A 263 -2.61 -6.60 -14.81
CA LYS A 263 -3.97 -6.09 -15.01
C LYS A 263 -4.56 -5.51 -13.72
N LEU A 264 -4.13 -5.99 -12.55
CA LEU A 264 -4.52 -5.42 -11.26
C LEU A 264 -4.01 -3.99 -11.10
N ASP A 265 -2.75 -3.73 -11.46
CA ASP A 265 -2.16 -2.37 -11.44
C ASP A 265 -2.96 -1.42 -12.33
N THR A 266 -3.37 -1.89 -13.52
CA THR A 266 -4.22 -1.12 -14.43
C THR A 266 -5.57 -0.77 -13.80
N ARG A 267 -6.20 -1.70 -13.06
CA ARG A 267 -7.47 -1.43 -12.36
C ARG A 267 -7.29 -0.34 -11.29
N VAL A 268 -6.24 -0.44 -10.50
CA VAL A 268 -5.91 0.58 -9.47
C VAL A 268 -5.65 1.94 -10.13
N LEU A 269 -4.84 1.99 -11.19
CA LEU A 269 -4.54 3.23 -11.89
C LEU A 269 -5.78 3.85 -12.55
N ASN A 270 -6.71 3.05 -13.06
CA ASN A 270 -7.93 3.55 -13.69
C ASN A 270 -8.84 4.27 -12.69
N VAL A 271 -9.03 3.76 -11.48
CA VAL A 271 -9.83 4.46 -10.46
C VAL A 271 -9.13 5.74 -9.99
N LEU A 272 -7.82 5.73 -9.85
CA LEU A 272 -7.07 6.95 -9.53
C LEU A 272 -7.18 7.99 -10.64
N ALA A 273 -7.16 7.57 -11.91
CA ALA A 273 -7.36 8.44 -13.06
C ALA A 273 -8.78 9.01 -13.10
N GLY A 274 -9.81 8.23 -12.72
CA GLY A 274 -11.19 8.68 -12.58
C GLY A 274 -11.30 9.83 -11.57
N ILE A 275 -10.81 9.60 -10.35
CA ILE A 275 -10.77 10.62 -9.29
C ILE A 275 -10.01 11.88 -9.75
N ALA A 276 -8.88 11.70 -10.43
CA ALA A 276 -8.10 12.83 -10.95
C ALA A 276 -8.89 13.62 -12.02
N ALA A 277 -9.68 12.96 -12.87
CA ALA A 277 -10.53 13.62 -13.86
C ALA A 277 -11.64 14.43 -13.18
N SER A 278 -12.33 13.90 -12.18
CA SER A 278 -13.34 14.60 -11.38
C SER A 278 -12.72 15.81 -10.66
N ALA A 279 -11.57 15.62 -10.02
CA ALA A 279 -10.86 16.71 -9.33
C ALA A 279 -10.36 17.79 -10.30
N HIS A 280 -9.91 17.41 -11.50
CA HIS A 280 -9.50 18.35 -12.55
C HIS A 280 -10.68 19.20 -13.01
N LYS A 281 -11.83 18.55 -13.31
CA LYS A 281 -13.05 19.29 -13.70
C LYS A 281 -13.51 20.25 -12.60
N PHE A 282 -13.61 19.77 -11.36
CA PHE A 282 -13.95 20.61 -10.20
C PHE A 282 -13.02 21.83 -10.09
N SER A 283 -11.72 21.62 -10.12
CA SER A 283 -10.74 22.70 -10.01
C SER A 283 -10.82 23.70 -11.17
N ASN A 284 -11.12 23.23 -12.37
CA ASN A 284 -11.28 24.08 -13.54
C ASN A 284 -12.56 24.93 -13.44
N ASP A 285 -13.66 24.33 -13.01
CA ASP A 285 -14.91 25.06 -12.76
C ASP A 285 -14.73 26.15 -11.68
N ILE A 286 -14.03 25.84 -10.57
CA ILE A 286 -13.68 26.80 -9.53
C ILE A 286 -12.91 28.00 -10.10
N ARG A 287 -11.90 27.78 -10.96
CA ARG A 287 -11.12 28.83 -11.59
C ARG A 287 -11.99 29.72 -12.48
N LEU A 288 -12.89 29.14 -13.26
CA LEU A 288 -13.81 29.88 -14.11
C LEU A 288 -14.80 30.72 -13.30
N LEU A 289 -15.31 30.17 -12.18
CA LEU A 289 -16.20 30.89 -11.27
C LEU A 289 -15.51 32.06 -10.56
N GLN A 290 -14.23 31.93 -10.22
CA GLN A 290 -13.41 33.04 -9.71
C GLN A 290 -13.28 34.16 -10.74
N HIS A 291 -13.01 33.80 -12.02
CA HIS A 291 -12.98 34.81 -13.09
C HIS A 291 -14.29 35.58 -13.24
N LEU A 292 -15.41 34.90 -13.03
CA LEU A 292 -16.75 35.51 -13.03
C LEU A 292 -17.09 36.24 -11.72
N LYS A 293 -16.21 36.26 -10.75
CA LYS A 293 -16.40 36.87 -9.40
C LYS A 293 -17.55 36.24 -8.61
N GLU A 294 -17.91 35.00 -8.89
CA GLU A 294 -18.91 34.26 -8.13
C GLU A 294 -18.34 33.66 -6.83
N ILE A 295 -17.07 33.38 -6.81
CA ILE A 295 -16.29 32.90 -5.66
C ILE A 295 -14.94 33.60 -5.61
N GLU A 296 -14.31 33.62 -4.45
CA GLU A 296 -12.99 34.21 -4.23
C GLU A 296 -12.16 33.30 -3.35
N GLU A 297 -10.84 33.30 -3.54
CA GLU A 297 -9.91 32.70 -2.60
C GLU A 297 -9.85 33.54 -1.32
N PRO A 298 -9.73 32.90 -0.14
CA PRO A 298 -9.51 33.68 1.09
C PRO A 298 -8.15 34.40 1.01
N PHE A 299 -8.12 35.65 1.41
CA PHE A 299 -6.93 36.47 1.45
C PHE A 299 -6.10 36.10 2.69
N GLU A 300 -4.91 35.56 2.50
CA GLU A 300 -3.99 35.21 3.57
C GLU A 300 -3.09 36.41 3.90
N LYS A 301 -3.02 36.79 5.19
CA LYS A 301 -2.26 37.99 5.63
C LYS A 301 -0.77 37.94 5.31
N ASN A 302 -0.21 36.77 5.07
CA ASN A 302 1.23 36.53 4.86
C ASN A 302 1.58 36.09 3.44
N GLN A 303 0.67 36.23 2.49
CA GLN A 303 0.93 36.01 1.06
C GLN A 303 1.43 37.29 0.39
#